data_de0fe0f5e623684fdbdc10d5cdefae8a
#
_entry.id   de0fe0f5e623684fdbdc10d5cdefae8a
#
_cell.length_a   1.000
_cell.length_b   1.000
_cell.length_c   1.000
_cell.angle_alpha   90.00
_cell.angle_beta   90.00
_cell.angle_gamma   90.00
#
_symmetry.space_group_name_H-M   'P 1'
#
loop_
_entity.id
_entity.type
_entity.pdbx_description
1 polymer ?
#
loop_
_entity_poly.entity_id
_entity_poly.type
_entity_poly.pdbx_seq_one_letter_code
_entity_poly.pdbx_strand_id
1 'polypeptide(L)'
;MSKVEVNEIRPQCGTTVTLGGAGETVTVAAPTVNLGASGGTVTLACGASASGFGLSWCSSIKSTAFSASAGKGYFVNTCGGAFTVTLPATATAGDQISLKDYARTWGVACKAVTLDPQSLKFQGATCDVAYSNSGDSLNITYADVTKGWLPTIESDTTMKQSYSVQYLVVAGGGGGGQPTVAGAYSGGGGGGGGMRLIACKSFTVCKGNTIPVTVGGGGAAGCGAVGVQGASSVFSTITSAGGGYGASGTACAPTSPPLNSGGDGGSGGGGGSYGGPAGSGNTPPSPCEQGKDGGDGHPSCGGGGAGGHTAAGEAGATPGACRGGAGGDGTVNGIRGTPFDPVAYSGGGGGAGYQAPGGGAGGAGGGGDGGARTPSLSNATAGGTNSGGGGGGGSKAHPSHPAPVPGAASLAAAGGPGIVIIRRLTACSTSTSGTVTTCGSDTIHTFTGTGTFVV
;
A
#
# COMPACT_ATOMS: atom_id res chain seq x y z
N MET A 1 27.14 63.75 -5.63
CA MET A 1 25.83 63.38 -6.19
C MET A 1 25.04 64.66 -6.41
N SER A 2 24.63 64.89 -7.66
CA SER A 2 23.79 66.05 -7.97
C SER A 2 22.33 65.67 -7.72
N LYS A 3 21.60 66.44 -6.95
CA LYS A 3 20.19 66.29 -6.69
C LYS A 3 19.44 67.40 -7.44
N VAL A 4 18.45 66.99 -8.25
CA VAL A 4 17.53 67.92 -8.92
C VAL A 4 16.14 67.65 -8.34
N GLU A 5 15.52 68.63 -7.75
CA GLU A 5 14.15 68.57 -7.25
C GLU A 5 13.24 69.32 -8.20
N VAL A 6 12.28 68.62 -8.81
CA VAL A 6 11.33 69.22 -9.75
C VAL A 6 9.92 68.72 -9.41
N ASN A 7 8.90 69.54 -9.53
CA ASN A 7 7.51 69.17 -9.34
C ASN A 7 6.92 68.51 -10.60
N GLU A 8 7.53 68.75 -11.77
CA GLU A 8 7.08 68.22 -13.04
C GLU A 8 8.24 68.12 -14.04
N ILE A 9 8.30 67.03 -14.79
CA ILE A 9 9.21 66.85 -15.89
C ILE A 9 8.36 66.73 -17.16
N ARG A 10 8.54 67.70 -18.11
CA ARG A 10 7.89 67.71 -19.41
C ARG A 10 8.92 67.78 -20.52
N PRO A 11 8.66 67.16 -21.68
CA PRO A 11 9.53 67.32 -22.83
C PRO A 11 9.44 68.80 -23.33
N GLN A 12 10.60 69.39 -23.62
CA GLN A 12 10.66 70.75 -24.15
C GLN A 12 10.17 70.83 -25.61
N CYS A 13 10.41 69.75 -26.38
CA CYS A 13 9.92 69.55 -27.73
C CYS A 13 9.60 68.08 -27.91
N GLY A 14 8.49 67.77 -28.59
CA GLY A 14 8.05 66.38 -28.79
C GLY A 14 7.23 65.81 -27.64
N THR A 15 7.04 64.51 -27.68
CA THR A 15 6.13 63.78 -26.78
C THR A 15 6.83 62.82 -25.82
N THR A 16 8.19 62.78 -25.84
CA THR A 16 8.98 61.78 -25.08
C THR A 16 9.85 62.41 -24.03
N VAL A 17 9.83 61.87 -22.82
CA VAL A 17 10.80 62.11 -21.77
C VAL A 17 11.58 60.82 -21.58
N THR A 18 12.88 60.83 -21.75
CA THR A 18 13.74 59.68 -21.51
C THR A 18 14.42 59.84 -20.14
N LEU A 19 14.23 58.86 -19.27
CA LEU A 19 14.84 58.78 -17.96
C LEU A 19 15.78 57.57 -17.95
N GLY A 20 17.06 57.83 -17.63
CA GLY A 20 18.08 56.79 -17.61
C GLY A 20 18.62 56.40 -19.00
N GLY A 21 19.82 55.86 -19.04
CA GLY A 21 20.50 55.31 -20.21
C GLY A 21 20.66 53.77 -20.16
N ALA A 22 21.34 53.24 -21.16
CA ALA A 22 21.64 51.81 -21.19
C ALA A 22 22.47 51.38 -19.95
N GLY A 23 21.96 50.41 -19.19
CA GLY A 23 22.59 49.91 -17.96
C GLY A 23 22.28 50.72 -16.69
N GLU A 24 21.46 51.78 -16.78
CA GLU A 24 21.08 52.57 -15.63
C GLU A 24 19.75 52.08 -15.01
N THR A 25 19.62 52.25 -13.70
CA THR A 25 18.40 51.94 -12.97
C THR A 25 17.65 53.21 -12.58
N VAL A 26 16.42 53.34 -12.97
CA VAL A 26 15.50 54.40 -12.50
C VAL A 26 14.68 53.83 -11.36
N THR A 27 14.90 54.28 -10.13
CA THR A 27 14.12 53.88 -8.97
C THR A 27 13.04 54.91 -8.68
N VAL A 28 11.79 54.52 -8.71
CA VAL A 28 10.64 55.36 -8.31
C VAL A 28 10.18 54.89 -6.93
N ALA A 29 10.55 55.65 -5.90
CA ALA A 29 10.13 55.35 -4.50
C ALA A 29 8.84 56.07 -4.21
N ALA A 30 7.72 55.55 -4.66
CA ALA A 30 6.39 56.10 -4.39
C ALA A 30 5.41 54.97 -4.05
N PRO A 31 4.45 55.19 -3.14
CA PRO A 31 3.43 54.18 -2.82
C PRO A 31 2.50 53.86 -3.98
N THR A 32 2.41 54.76 -4.97
CA THR A 32 1.66 54.55 -6.21
C THR A 32 2.38 55.24 -7.36
N VAL A 33 2.62 54.52 -8.43
CA VAL A 33 3.14 55.01 -9.68
C VAL A 33 2.09 54.86 -10.77
N ASN A 34 1.56 55.94 -11.28
CA ASN A 34 0.64 55.94 -12.41
C ASN A 34 1.40 55.96 -13.72
N LEU A 35 1.45 54.86 -14.43
CA LEU A 35 2.09 54.73 -15.74
C LEU A 35 1.03 54.78 -16.83
N GLY A 36 0.89 55.91 -17.48
CA GLY A 36 -0.06 56.12 -18.57
C GLY A 36 -1.41 56.67 -18.13
N ALA A 37 -2.09 57.35 -19.03
CA ALA A 37 -3.48 57.75 -18.91
C ALA A 37 -4.41 56.60 -19.36
N SER A 38 -5.73 56.75 -19.09
CA SER A 38 -6.74 55.81 -19.59
C SER A 38 -6.58 55.62 -21.12
N GLY A 39 -6.32 54.40 -21.56
CA GLY A 39 -6.02 54.06 -22.96
C GLY A 39 -4.55 54.18 -23.38
N GLY A 40 -3.65 54.60 -22.46
CA GLY A 40 -2.20 54.59 -22.69
C GLY A 40 -1.59 53.20 -22.65
N THR A 41 -0.49 52.98 -23.37
CA THR A 41 0.22 51.70 -23.38
C THR A 41 1.53 51.79 -22.60
N VAL A 42 1.79 50.84 -21.75
CA VAL A 42 3.12 50.62 -21.14
C VAL A 42 3.81 49.52 -21.93
N THR A 43 4.86 49.90 -22.68
CA THR A 43 5.64 48.95 -23.48
C THR A 43 6.90 48.59 -22.75
N LEU A 44 7.11 47.31 -22.49
CA LEU A 44 8.34 46.75 -21.94
C LEU A 44 9.21 46.23 -23.08
N ALA A 45 10.50 46.47 -23.03
CA ALA A 45 11.46 45.96 -24.02
C ALA A 45 11.48 44.42 -23.99
N CYS A 46 11.78 43.81 -25.14
CA CYS A 46 11.93 42.37 -25.26
C CYS A 46 13.00 41.86 -24.25
N GLY A 47 12.62 40.90 -23.41
CA GLY A 47 13.46 40.39 -22.33
C GLY A 47 13.29 41.08 -20.99
N ALA A 48 12.56 42.20 -20.90
CA ALA A 48 12.22 42.82 -19.64
C ALA A 48 11.11 42.01 -18.93
N SER A 49 11.21 41.80 -17.64
CA SER A 49 10.18 41.20 -16.82
C SER A 49 9.52 42.24 -15.96
N ALA A 50 8.17 42.24 -15.94
CA ALA A 50 7.39 43.05 -15.03
C ALA A 50 6.70 42.13 -14.03
N SER A 51 7.14 42.14 -12.79
CA SER A 51 6.42 41.47 -11.70
C SER A 51 5.10 42.18 -11.44
N GLY A 52 4.00 41.47 -11.49
CA GLY A 52 2.66 42.01 -11.25
C GLY A 52 1.88 42.54 -12.49
N PHE A 53 2.46 42.55 -13.67
CA PHE A 53 1.83 43.07 -14.90
C PHE A 53 1.37 41.99 -15.91
N GLY A 54 1.30 40.73 -15.52
CA GLY A 54 0.89 39.61 -16.36
C GLY A 54 2.03 38.66 -16.71
N LEU A 55 1.66 37.58 -17.39
CA LEU A 55 2.58 36.50 -17.75
C LEU A 55 3.46 36.86 -18.96
N SER A 56 4.76 36.64 -18.84
CA SER A 56 5.68 36.71 -19.98
C SER A 56 5.68 35.38 -20.72
N TRP A 57 5.19 35.36 -21.97
CA TRP A 57 5.15 34.15 -22.80
C TRP A 57 6.53 33.77 -23.33
N CYS A 58 6.89 32.49 -23.19
CA CYS A 58 8.09 31.95 -23.80
C CYS A 58 7.95 31.89 -25.32
N SER A 59 8.94 32.41 -26.04
CA SER A 59 8.96 32.38 -27.50
C SER A 59 9.15 31.00 -28.10
N SER A 60 9.74 30.06 -27.33
CA SER A 60 9.95 28.68 -27.77
C SER A 60 8.80 27.77 -27.40
N ILE A 61 8.24 27.07 -28.41
CA ILE A 61 7.23 26.02 -28.19
C ILE A 61 7.89 24.85 -27.50
N LYS A 62 7.28 24.33 -26.42
CA LYS A 62 7.75 23.19 -25.65
C LYS A 62 7.20 21.90 -26.24
N SER A 63 8.08 21.01 -26.70
CA SER A 63 7.72 19.72 -27.30
C SER A 63 8.28 18.51 -26.56
N THR A 64 8.95 18.73 -25.43
CA THR A 64 9.49 17.72 -24.52
C THR A 64 9.32 18.16 -23.07
N ALA A 65 9.52 17.27 -22.10
CA ALA A 65 9.45 17.59 -20.69
C ALA A 65 10.36 18.78 -20.32
N PHE A 66 9.84 19.68 -19.47
CA PHE A 66 10.56 20.88 -19.02
C PHE A 66 10.08 21.30 -17.62
N SER A 67 10.92 22.14 -16.97
CA SER A 67 10.54 22.79 -15.72
C SER A 67 9.95 24.18 -16.01
N ALA A 68 8.76 24.43 -15.49
CA ALA A 68 8.11 25.72 -15.60
C ALA A 68 8.64 26.70 -14.54
N SER A 69 8.55 27.99 -14.82
CA SER A 69 8.91 29.07 -13.88
C SER A 69 7.70 29.98 -13.63
N ALA A 70 7.59 30.49 -12.42
CA ALA A 70 6.58 31.49 -12.10
C ALA A 70 6.70 32.74 -12.98
N GLY A 71 5.58 33.39 -13.28
CA GLY A 71 5.50 34.56 -14.15
C GLY A 71 5.58 34.25 -15.65
N LYS A 72 5.58 32.97 -16.06
CA LYS A 72 5.75 32.57 -17.45
C LYS A 72 4.52 31.87 -18.01
N GLY A 73 4.27 32.11 -19.33
CA GLY A 73 3.35 31.36 -20.17
C GLY A 73 4.10 30.47 -21.16
N TYR A 74 3.57 29.29 -21.46
CA TYR A 74 4.20 28.33 -22.36
C TYR A 74 3.20 27.79 -23.39
N PHE A 75 3.61 27.72 -24.64
CA PHE A 75 2.96 26.95 -25.67
C PHE A 75 3.50 25.51 -25.64
N VAL A 76 2.61 24.53 -25.39
CA VAL A 76 2.97 23.14 -25.16
C VAL A 76 2.47 22.30 -26.32
N ASN A 77 3.36 21.59 -27.01
CA ASN A 77 3.08 20.76 -28.16
C ASN A 77 3.37 19.30 -27.87
N THR A 78 2.33 18.51 -27.70
CA THR A 78 2.41 17.06 -27.42
C THR A 78 2.24 16.20 -28.69
N CYS A 79 2.42 16.74 -29.91
CA CYS A 79 2.33 15.95 -31.14
C CYS A 79 3.25 14.73 -31.16
N GLY A 80 4.43 14.82 -30.56
CA GLY A 80 5.42 13.73 -30.45
C GLY A 80 5.10 12.70 -29.37
N GLY A 81 4.18 12.95 -28.45
CA GLY A 81 3.83 12.10 -27.32
C GLY A 81 3.52 12.92 -26.06
N ALA A 82 2.98 12.26 -25.05
CA ALA A 82 2.75 12.84 -23.73
C ALA A 82 4.07 13.14 -23.03
N PHE A 83 4.10 14.21 -22.24
CA PHE A 83 5.25 14.52 -21.38
C PHE A 83 4.82 15.32 -20.15
N THR A 84 5.72 15.42 -19.19
CA THR A 84 5.50 16.10 -17.92
C THR A 84 6.07 17.51 -17.93
N VAL A 85 5.31 18.44 -17.38
CA VAL A 85 5.74 19.80 -17.03
C VAL A 85 5.94 19.82 -15.52
N THR A 86 7.17 19.98 -15.07
CA THR A 86 7.53 20.08 -13.66
C THR A 86 7.28 21.50 -13.18
N LEU A 87 6.42 21.68 -12.19
CA LEU A 87 6.15 22.98 -11.57
C LEU A 87 7.31 23.39 -10.64
N PRO A 88 7.45 24.67 -10.27
CA PRO A 88 8.49 25.11 -9.34
C PRO A 88 8.42 24.38 -8.00
N ALA A 89 9.58 23.97 -7.47
CA ALA A 89 9.69 23.34 -6.14
C ALA A 89 9.44 24.33 -4.98
N THR A 90 9.53 25.64 -5.27
CA THR A 90 9.22 26.74 -4.35
C THR A 90 8.34 27.75 -5.06
N ALA A 91 7.35 28.28 -4.36
CA ALA A 91 6.45 29.29 -4.90
C ALA A 91 5.98 30.24 -3.79
N THR A 92 5.66 31.46 -4.17
CA THR A 92 5.12 32.52 -3.30
C THR A 92 3.65 32.75 -3.66
N ALA A 93 2.81 33.06 -2.69
CA ALA A 93 1.40 33.37 -2.95
C ALA A 93 1.26 34.47 -4.02
N GLY A 94 0.46 34.17 -5.04
CA GLY A 94 0.28 35.03 -6.23
C GLY A 94 1.17 34.68 -7.44
N ASP A 95 2.13 33.77 -7.30
CA ASP A 95 2.89 33.26 -8.45
C ASP A 95 1.94 32.60 -9.47
N GLN A 96 2.15 32.89 -10.75
CA GLN A 96 1.28 32.43 -11.83
C GLN A 96 2.08 31.71 -12.92
N ILE A 97 1.45 30.71 -13.53
CA ILE A 97 1.95 29.98 -14.70
C ILE A 97 0.78 29.78 -15.65
N SER A 98 1.02 29.96 -16.97
CA SER A 98 0.04 29.68 -18.00
C SER A 98 0.56 28.62 -18.97
N LEU A 99 -0.32 27.70 -19.36
CA LEU A 99 -0.05 26.68 -20.38
C LEU A 99 -1.14 26.73 -21.46
N LYS A 100 -0.74 26.57 -22.71
CA LYS A 100 -1.65 26.50 -23.85
C LYS A 100 -1.30 25.31 -24.73
N ASP A 101 -2.31 24.47 -25.02
CA ASP A 101 -2.20 23.42 -26.03
C ASP A 101 -1.98 24.05 -27.42
N TYR A 102 -0.74 23.99 -27.90
CA TYR A 102 -0.34 24.61 -29.17
C TYR A 102 -0.92 23.90 -30.39
N ALA A 103 -0.88 22.57 -30.39
CA ALA A 103 -1.24 21.75 -31.53
C ALA A 103 -2.65 21.14 -31.45
N ARG A 104 -3.39 21.43 -30.37
CA ARG A 104 -4.70 20.83 -30.07
C ARG A 104 -4.63 19.30 -29.98
N THR A 105 -3.58 18.77 -29.31
CA THR A 105 -3.30 17.32 -29.24
C THR A 105 -3.44 16.72 -27.85
N TRP A 106 -3.65 17.50 -26.80
CA TRP A 106 -3.74 16.95 -25.43
C TRP A 106 -4.86 15.92 -25.28
N GLY A 107 -5.97 16.05 -26.01
CA GLY A 107 -7.08 15.08 -26.01
C GLY A 107 -6.87 13.85 -26.91
N VAL A 108 -5.76 13.76 -27.63
CA VAL A 108 -5.44 12.58 -28.44
C VAL A 108 -4.84 11.51 -27.53
N ALA A 109 -5.17 10.24 -27.76
CA ALA A 109 -4.64 9.12 -26.97
C ALA A 109 -3.10 9.17 -26.85
N CYS A 110 -2.59 8.99 -25.64
CA CYS A 110 -1.16 9.05 -25.30
C CYS A 110 -0.46 10.41 -25.57
N LYS A 111 -1.21 11.52 -25.61
CA LYS A 111 -0.67 12.86 -25.84
C LYS A 111 -1.07 13.90 -24.80
N ALA A 112 -1.61 13.49 -23.66
CA ALA A 112 -1.91 14.38 -22.55
C ALA A 112 -0.66 15.08 -22.02
N VAL A 113 -0.79 16.31 -21.50
CA VAL A 113 0.25 16.95 -20.72
C VAL A 113 0.02 16.64 -19.24
N THR A 114 1.07 16.30 -18.52
CA THR A 114 1.04 16.03 -17.08
C THR A 114 1.74 17.16 -16.34
N LEU A 115 1.15 17.66 -15.26
CA LEU A 115 1.78 18.62 -14.35
C LEU A 115 2.26 17.87 -13.10
N ASP A 116 3.54 17.98 -12.81
CA ASP A 116 4.16 17.47 -11.58
C ASP A 116 4.33 18.63 -10.59
N PRO A 117 3.56 18.69 -9.50
CA PRO A 117 3.68 19.74 -8.49
C PRO A 117 4.89 19.56 -7.56
N GLN A 118 5.65 18.51 -7.71
CA GLN A 118 6.79 18.13 -6.87
C GLN A 118 6.41 18.05 -5.36
N SER A 119 7.15 18.78 -4.52
CA SER A 119 6.87 18.86 -3.07
C SER A 119 5.71 19.80 -2.72
N LEU A 120 5.28 20.65 -3.65
CA LEU A 120 4.12 21.51 -3.49
C LEU A 120 2.85 20.73 -3.84
N LYS A 121 1.69 21.34 -3.57
CA LYS A 121 0.40 20.73 -3.85
C LYS A 121 -0.24 21.34 -5.09
N PHE A 122 -1.13 20.59 -5.71
CA PHE A 122 -2.05 21.08 -6.72
C PHE A 122 -3.48 20.81 -6.23
N GLN A 123 -4.24 21.86 -5.97
CA GLN A 123 -5.58 21.81 -5.34
C GLN A 123 -5.64 21.00 -4.02
N GLY A 124 -4.56 21.02 -3.25
CA GLY A 124 -4.44 20.32 -1.99
C GLY A 124 -3.90 18.89 -2.07
N ALA A 125 -3.63 18.38 -3.28
CA ALA A 125 -3.05 17.05 -3.52
C ALA A 125 -1.60 17.14 -4.01
N THR A 126 -0.79 16.14 -3.69
CA THR A 126 0.59 15.99 -4.17
C THR A 126 0.71 15.14 -5.44
N CYS A 127 -0.43 14.71 -6.00
CA CYS A 127 -0.45 13.89 -7.21
C CYS A 127 -0.25 14.72 -8.45
N ASP A 128 0.38 14.11 -9.46
CA ASP A 128 0.44 14.65 -10.80
C ASP A 128 -0.96 14.85 -11.39
N VAL A 129 -1.13 15.93 -12.16
CA VAL A 129 -2.40 16.27 -12.78
C VAL A 129 -2.26 16.22 -14.30
N ALA A 130 -3.09 15.43 -14.97
CA ALA A 130 -3.09 15.35 -16.43
C ALA A 130 -4.22 16.20 -17.04
N TYR A 131 -3.86 16.98 -18.06
CA TYR A 131 -4.80 17.70 -18.90
C TYR A 131 -4.88 17.02 -20.27
N SER A 132 -6.07 16.58 -20.62
CA SER A 132 -6.33 15.68 -21.76
C SER A 132 -7.44 16.14 -22.71
N ASN A 133 -7.77 17.42 -22.72
CA ASN A 133 -8.69 17.98 -23.69
C ASN A 133 -7.95 18.79 -24.76
N SER A 134 -8.32 18.58 -26.01
CA SER A 134 -7.68 19.26 -27.14
C SER A 134 -8.02 20.74 -27.20
N GLY A 135 -6.99 21.56 -27.23
CA GLY A 135 -7.10 23.00 -27.33
C GLY A 135 -7.23 23.76 -26.01
N ASP A 136 -7.02 23.08 -24.89
CA ASP A 136 -7.10 23.66 -23.55
C ASP A 136 -6.14 24.81 -23.32
N SER A 137 -6.55 25.68 -22.41
CA SER A 137 -5.74 26.72 -21.81
C SER A 137 -5.86 26.61 -20.31
N LEU A 138 -4.74 26.73 -19.61
CA LEU A 138 -4.68 26.59 -18.17
C LEU A 138 -3.89 27.76 -17.59
N ASN A 139 -4.49 28.51 -16.67
CA ASN A 139 -3.79 29.44 -15.80
C ASN A 139 -3.85 28.92 -14.36
N ILE A 140 -2.70 28.77 -13.74
CA ILE A 140 -2.59 28.36 -12.34
C ILE A 140 -1.94 29.46 -11.52
N THR A 141 -2.43 29.62 -10.29
CA THR A 141 -1.88 30.55 -9.31
C THR A 141 -1.54 29.80 -8.03
N TYR A 142 -0.36 30.03 -7.48
CA TYR A 142 -0.02 29.48 -6.18
C TYR A 142 -0.73 30.25 -5.07
N ALA A 143 -1.50 29.56 -4.24
CA ALA A 143 -2.25 30.16 -3.15
C ALA A 143 -1.49 30.11 -1.82
N ASP A 144 -1.23 28.92 -1.32
CA ASP A 144 -0.59 28.66 -0.04
C ASP A 144 -0.06 27.22 0.07
N VAL A 145 0.55 26.87 1.20
CA VAL A 145 1.07 25.51 1.46
C VAL A 145 -0.04 24.46 1.65
N THR A 146 -1.27 24.87 1.91
CA THR A 146 -2.42 23.96 2.14
C THR A 146 -3.01 23.48 0.83
N LYS A 147 -3.22 24.41 -0.09
CA LYS A 147 -3.84 24.17 -1.40
C LYS A 147 -2.82 24.06 -2.55
N GLY A 148 -1.70 24.77 -2.44
CA GLY A 148 -0.69 24.79 -3.49
C GLY A 148 -1.14 25.59 -4.72
N TRP A 149 -0.90 25.04 -5.89
CA TRP A 149 -1.33 25.61 -7.17
C TRP A 149 -2.82 25.39 -7.39
N LEU A 150 -3.52 26.46 -7.75
CA LEU A 150 -4.95 26.46 -8.05
C LEU A 150 -5.18 26.96 -9.49
N PRO A 151 -5.96 26.27 -10.32
CA PRO A 151 -6.39 26.82 -11.61
C PRO A 151 -7.31 28.02 -11.37
N THR A 152 -7.00 29.12 -12.03
CA THR A 152 -7.81 30.36 -12.04
C THR A 152 -8.58 30.53 -13.34
N ILE A 153 -8.05 29.98 -14.43
CA ILE A 153 -8.75 29.80 -15.71
C ILE A 153 -8.44 28.38 -16.17
N GLU A 154 -9.45 27.58 -16.34
CA GLU A 154 -9.37 26.18 -16.71
C GLU A 154 -10.52 25.84 -17.66
N SER A 155 -10.20 25.21 -18.78
CA SER A 155 -11.19 24.69 -19.72
C SER A 155 -11.44 23.18 -19.54
N ASP A 156 -10.57 22.50 -18.78
CA ASP A 156 -10.72 21.09 -18.44
C ASP A 156 -11.25 20.93 -17.02
N THR A 157 -12.41 20.30 -16.90
CA THR A 157 -13.06 19.98 -15.62
C THR A 157 -12.70 18.60 -15.09
N THR A 158 -11.90 17.81 -15.83
CA THR A 158 -11.54 16.44 -15.49
C THR A 158 -10.31 16.37 -14.59
N MET A 159 -10.29 17.15 -13.53
CA MET A 159 -9.17 17.10 -12.58
C MET A 159 -9.14 15.78 -11.81
N LYS A 160 -7.99 15.17 -11.81
CA LYS A 160 -7.73 14.01 -10.94
C LYS A 160 -7.62 14.48 -9.49
N GLN A 161 -8.75 14.52 -8.81
CA GLN A 161 -8.78 14.77 -7.37
C GLN A 161 -8.22 13.57 -6.63
N SER A 162 -7.48 13.81 -5.56
CA SER A 162 -7.08 12.76 -4.63
C SER A 162 -8.05 12.67 -3.47
N TYR A 163 -8.15 11.48 -2.89
CA TYR A 163 -8.83 11.26 -1.63
C TYR A 163 -8.10 10.20 -0.80
N SER A 164 -8.35 10.21 0.49
CA SER A 164 -7.70 9.28 1.40
C SER A 164 -8.58 8.06 1.68
N VAL A 165 -7.95 6.90 1.75
CA VAL A 165 -8.58 5.62 2.08
C VAL A 165 -7.96 4.99 3.32
N GLN A 166 -8.72 4.11 3.97
CA GLN A 166 -8.21 3.08 4.87
C GLN A 166 -7.98 1.81 4.07
N TYR A 167 -7.03 1.00 4.49
CA TYR A 167 -6.85 -0.33 3.91
C TYR A 167 -6.54 -1.38 4.98
N LEU A 168 -6.92 -2.62 4.66
CA LEU A 168 -6.46 -3.84 5.29
C LEU A 168 -5.96 -4.76 4.19
N VAL A 169 -4.71 -5.20 4.28
CA VAL A 169 -4.10 -6.15 3.36
C VAL A 169 -3.64 -7.36 4.17
N VAL A 170 -4.29 -8.49 3.96
CA VAL A 170 -3.98 -9.76 4.62
C VAL A 170 -3.52 -10.75 3.56
N ALA A 171 -2.35 -11.32 3.75
CA ALA A 171 -1.79 -12.35 2.87
C ALA A 171 -2.40 -13.73 3.12
N GLY A 172 -2.13 -14.70 2.28
CA GLY A 172 -2.50 -16.08 2.51
C GLY A 172 -1.75 -16.70 3.69
N GLY A 173 -2.43 -17.49 4.51
CA GLY A 173 -1.81 -18.28 5.58
C GLY A 173 -0.98 -19.44 5.04
N GLY A 174 0.02 -19.90 5.79
CA GLY A 174 0.82 -21.09 5.47
C GLY A 174 0.07 -22.39 5.69
N GLY A 175 0.43 -23.45 4.99
CA GLY A 175 -0.07 -24.81 5.22
C GLY A 175 0.60 -25.45 6.43
N GLY A 176 -0.14 -26.31 7.15
CA GLY A 176 0.42 -27.14 8.21
C GLY A 176 1.33 -28.25 7.67
N GLY A 177 2.30 -28.67 8.47
CA GLY A 177 3.20 -29.77 8.11
C GLY A 177 2.70 -31.13 8.57
N GLN A 178 3.15 -32.20 7.90
CA GLN A 178 2.84 -33.56 8.25
C GLN A 178 4.10 -34.44 8.20
N PRO A 179 4.32 -35.31 9.22
CA PRO A 179 5.49 -36.18 9.26
C PRO A 179 5.63 -37.13 8.06
N THR A 180 6.88 -37.34 7.61
CA THR A 180 7.20 -38.17 6.43
C THR A 180 7.21 -39.67 6.72
N VAL A 181 7.69 -40.07 7.92
CA VAL A 181 7.99 -41.46 8.25
C VAL A 181 7.24 -41.92 9.49
N ALA A 182 7.05 -43.23 9.61
CA ALA A 182 6.59 -43.85 10.84
C ALA A 182 7.67 -43.64 11.92
N GLY A 183 7.26 -43.16 13.09
CA GLY A 183 8.18 -42.79 14.18
C GLY A 183 8.36 -41.28 14.37
N ALA A 184 8.00 -40.46 13.40
CA ALA A 184 7.83 -39.01 13.61
C ALA A 184 6.43 -38.75 14.12
N TYR A 185 6.31 -37.89 15.18
CA TYR A 185 5.01 -37.77 15.89
C TYR A 185 4.11 -36.68 15.32
N SER A 186 4.58 -35.46 15.29
CA SER A 186 3.70 -34.31 15.08
C SER A 186 4.33 -33.21 14.24
N GLY A 187 3.58 -32.71 13.28
CA GLY A 187 3.93 -31.53 12.49
C GLY A 187 3.49 -30.24 13.14
N GLY A 188 4.14 -29.14 12.78
CA GLY A 188 3.80 -27.79 13.21
C GLY A 188 2.61 -27.21 12.43
N GLY A 189 1.93 -26.23 13.01
CA GLY A 189 0.91 -25.42 12.33
C GLY A 189 1.51 -24.45 11.31
N GLY A 190 0.74 -24.07 10.30
CA GLY A 190 1.09 -23.01 9.35
C GLY A 190 0.87 -21.60 9.92
N GLY A 191 1.74 -20.66 9.63
CA GLY A 191 1.67 -19.27 10.09
C GLY A 191 0.48 -18.51 9.51
N GLY A 192 -0.08 -17.57 10.26
CA GLY A 192 -1.03 -16.59 9.71
C GLY A 192 -0.37 -15.75 8.62
N GLY A 193 -1.13 -15.37 7.58
CA GLY A 193 -0.67 -14.44 6.56
C GLY A 193 -0.32 -13.09 7.17
N GLY A 194 0.74 -12.45 6.71
CA GLY A 194 1.09 -11.11 7.19
C GLY A 194 -0.07 -10.14 7.01
N MET A 195 -0.22 -9.22 7.95
CA MET A 195 -1.27 -8.21 7.92
C MET A 195 -0.72 -6.80 7.95
N ARG A 196 -1.24 -5.93 7.08
CA ARG A 196 -0.94 -4.50 7.01
C ARG A 196 -2.25 -3.70 7.09
N LEU A 197 -2.32 -2.83 8.06
CA LEU A 197 -3.52 -2.03 8.32
C LEU A 197 -3.16 -0.55 8.45
N ILE A 198 -3.96 0.30 7.83
CA ILE A 198 -4.06 1.72 8.16
C ILE A 198 -5.46 2.00 8.71
N ALA A 199 -5.53 2.32 10.00
CA ALA A 199 -6.79 2.55 10.69
C ALA A 199 -7.39 3.94 10.43
N CYS A 200 -6.59 4.90 9.99
CA CYS A 200 -7.04 6.26 9.63
C CYS A 200 -7.07 6.39 8.11
N LYS A 201 -7.99 7.19 7.56
CA LYS A 201 -8.03 7.51 6.13
C LYS A 201 -6.83 8.42 5.78
N SER A 202 -5.62 7.86 5.74
CA SER A 202 -4.37 8.58 5.52
C SER A 202 -3.62 8.11 4.27
N PHE A 203 -4.01 7.00 3.64
CA PHE A 203 -3.41 6.56 2.39
C PHE A 203 -4.08 7.28 1.22
N THR A 204 -3.33 8.16 0.55
CA THR A 204 -3.86 8.99 -0.54
C THR A 204 -3.85 8.22 -1.86
N VAL A 205 -4.95 8.25 -2.57
CA VAL A 205 -5.11 7.71 -3.93
C VAL A 205 -5.57 8.80 -4.88
N CYS A 206 -5.10 8.79 -6.12
CA CYS A 206 -5.44 9.81 -7.11
C CYS A 206 -6.57 9.30 -8.01
N LYS A 207 -7.63 10.08 -8.13
CA LYS A 207 -8.82 9.77 -8.94
C LYS A 207 -8.46 9.52 -10.41
N GLY A 208 -9.05 8.49 -10.99
CA GLY A 208 -8.77 8.04 -12.35
C GLY A 208 -7.55 7.10 -12.46
N ASN A 209 -6.83 6.84 -11.36
CA ASN A 209 -5.82 5.80 -11.36
C ASN A 209 -6.47 4.42 -11.20
N THR A 210 -5.80 3.42 -11.78
CA THR A 210 -6.15 2.02 -11.60
C THR A 210 -5.03 1.35 -10.80
N ILE A 211 -5.35 0.89 -9.60
CA ILE A 211 -4.39 0.29 -8.68
C ILE A 211 -4.57 -1.23 -8.69
N PRO A 212 -3.55 -2.00 -9.05
CA PRO A 212 -3.64 -3.45 -9.00
C PRO A 212 -3.78 -3.93 -7.54
N VAL A 213 -4.62 -4.94 -7.35
CA VAL A 213 -4.85 -5.62 -6.08
C VAL A 213 -4.55 -7.09 -6.30
N THR A 214 -3.59 -7.62 -5.53
CA THR A 214 -3.29 -9.05 -5.53
C THR A 214 -3.74 -9.63 -4.20
N VAL A 215 -4.51 -10.73 -4.21
CA VAL A 215 -4.88 -11.48 -3.03
C VAL A 215 -4.16 -12.81 -3.04
N GLY A 216 -3.33 -13.04 -2.02
CA GLY A 216 -2.53 -14.24 -1.87
C GLY A 216 -3.37 -15.47 -1.50
N GLY A 217 -3.13 -16.58 -2.19
CA GLY A 217 -3.70 -17.88 -1.85
C GLY A 217 -3.06 -18.46 -0.59
N GLY A 218 -3.80 -19.31 0.13
CA GLY A 218 -3.25 -20.09 1.23
C GLY A 218 -2.27 -21.15 0.73
N GLY A 219 -1.28 -21.47 1.56
CA GLY A 219 -0.32 -22.53 1.30
C GLY A 219 -0.94 -23.92 1.40
N ALA A 220 -0.54 -24.85 0.55
CA ALA A 220 -1.02 -26.24 0.62
C ALA A 220 -0.51 -26.95 1.88
N ALA A 221 -1.29 -27.90 2.37
CA ALA A 221 -0.86 -28.81 3.43
C ALA A 221 0.33 -29.66 3.02
N GLY A 222 1.22 -29.96 3.95
CA GLY A 222 2.25 -30.97 3.77
C GLY A 222 1.62 -32.37 3.69
N CYS A 223 2.03 -33.15 2.71
CA CYS A 223 1.68 -34.58 2.62
C CYS A 223 2.95 -35.41 2.80
N GLY A 224 3.25 -35.80 4.04
CA GLY A 224 4.55 -36.34 4.37
C GLY A 224 5.71 -35.36 4.12
N ALA A 225 5.49 -34.07 4.36
CA ALA A 225 6.44 -32.99 4.13
C ALA A 225 6.10 -31.79 5.00
N VAL A 226 6.95 -30.76 4.97
CA VAL A 226 6.58 -29.42 5.43
C VAL A 226 5.39 -28.90 4.62
N GLY A 227 4.61 -28.03 5.21
CA GLY A 227 3.60 -27.28 4.49
C GLY A 227 4.18 -26.38 3.39
N VAL A 228 3.33 -25.70 2.67
CA VAL A 228 3.72 -24.68 1.69
C VAL A 228 3.47 -23.29 2.29
N GLN A 229 4.38 -22.37 2.01
CA GLN A 229 4.20 -20.97 2.41
C GLN A 229 2.98 -20.36 1.72
N GLY A 230 2.26 -19.47 2.43
CA GLY A 230 1.19 -18.68 1.85
C GLY A 230 1.72 -17.68 0.81
N ALA A 231 0.87 -17.26 -0.11
CA ALA A 231 1.23 -16.23 -1.08
C ALA A 231 1.00 -14.83 -0.51
N SER A 232 1.82 -13.86 -0.98
CA SER A 232 1.69 -12.45 -0.56
C SER A 232 0.46 -11.79 -1.16
N SER A 233 -0.09 -10.82 -0.42
CA SER A 233 -1.12 -9.88 -0.91
C SER A 233 -0.53 -8.49 -1.11
N VAL A 234 -1.03 -7.78 -2.14
CA VAL A 234 -0.51 -6.46 -2.51
C VAL A 234 -1.66 -5.50 -2.79
N PHE A 235 -1.56 -4.30 -2.25
CA PHE A 235 -2.36 -3.14 -2.63
C PHE A 235 -1.43 -1.94 -2.86
N SER A 236 -1.35 -1.43 -4.08
CA SER A 236 -0.41 -0.38 -4.45
C SER A 236 1.04 -0.77 -4.09
N THR A 237 1.71 0.01 -3.26
CA THR A 237 3.07 -0.25 -2.74
C THR A 237 3.08 -1.08 -1.45
N ILE A 238 1.90 -1.45 -0.94
CA ILE A 238 1.76 -2.18 0.32
C ILE A 238 1.75 -3.66 0.04
N THR A 239 2.76 -4.37 0.52
CA THR A 239 2.87 -5.83 0.43
C THR A 239 2.77 -6.44 1.83
N SER A 240 1.89 -7.42 2.00
CA SER A 240 1.84 -8.31 3.16
C SER A 240 2.42 -9.66 2.76
N ALA A 241 3.36 -10.18 3.51
CA ALA A 241 4.04 -11.45 3.22
C ALA A 241 3.15 -12.65 3.56
N GLY A 242 3.22 -13.72 2.78
CA GLY A 242 2.52 -14.97 3.10
C GLY A 242 2.98 -15.57 4.44
N GLY A 243 2.09 -16.30 5.10
CA GLY A 243 2.40 -17.02 6.33
C GLY A 243 3.41 -18.15 6.11
N GLY A 244 4.29 -18.38 7.08
CA GLY A 244 5.29 -19.43 7.05
C GLY A 244 4.65 -20.84 7.09
N TYR A 245 5.28 -21.80 6.48
CA TYR A 245 4.81 -23.20 6.50
C TYR A 245 5.05 -23.87 7.85
N GLY A 246 4.21 -24.82 8.22
CA GLY A 246 4.42 -25.71 9.36
C GLY A 246 5.46 -26.79 9.06
N ALA A 247 6.26 -27.10 10.07
CA ALA A 247 7.30 -28.14 9.99
C ALA A 247 6.71 -29.55 9.88
N SER A 248 7.46 -30.47 9.28
CA SER A 248 7.02 -31.84 9.09
C SER A 248 7.17 -32.75 10.32
N GLY A 249 8.06 -32.46 11.23
CA GLY A 249 8.50 -33.42 12.26
C GLY A 249 9.30 -34.60 11.67
N THR A 250 10.37 -34.98 12.34
CA THR A 250 11.26 -36.09 11.93
C THR A 250 11.51 -37.05 13.06
N ALA A 251 11.79 -38.34 12.77
CA ALA A 251 11.97 -39.39 13.78
C ALA A 251 13.35 -39.38 14.44
N CYS A 252 14.33 -38.66 13.94
CA CYS A 252 15.70 -38.60 14.45
C CYS A 252 16.31 -37.21 14.22
N ALA A 253 16.91 -36.64 15.26
CA ALA A 253 17.78 -35.46 15.13
C ALA A 253 19.22 -35.91 14.77
N PRO A 254 20.02 -35.09 14.10
CA PRO A 254 19.71 -33.99 13.19
C PRO A 254 19.87 -34.43 11.73
N THR A 255 18.83 -34.61 11.00
CA THR A 255 18.95 -34.75 9.57
C THR A 255 19.02 -33.37 8.93
N SER A 256 19.98 -33.22 8.04
CA SER A 256 20.24 -32.02 7.25
C SER A 256 18.99 -31.47 6.57
N PRO A 257 18.96 -30.18 6.34
CA PRO A 257 18.04 -29.15 6.80
C PRO A 257 16.66 -29.27 6.17
N PRO A 258 15.73 -28.60 6.54
CA PRO A 258 15.02 -28.24 7.74
C PRO A 258 13.58 -28.77 7.76
N LEU A 259 13.36 -30.06 7.54
CA LEU A 259 11.99 -30.65 7.58
C LEU A 259 11.32 -30.44 8.94
N ASN A 260 12.16 -30.25 9.97
CA ASN A 260 11.70 -30.05 11.34
C ASN A 260 11.49 -28.58 11.74
N SER A 261 11.96 -27.65 10.93
CA SER A 261 11.84 -26.22 11.19
C SER A 261 10.59 -25.64 10.55
N GLY A 262 9.88 -24.80 11.30
CA GLY A 262 8.84 -23.94 10.76
C GLY A 262 9.41 -22.92 9.75
N GLY A 263 8.64 -22.54 8.76
CA GLY A 263 9.04 -21.55 7.76
C GLY A 263 8.85 -20.12 8.28
N ASP A 264 9.75 -19.22 7.87
CA ASP A 264 9.58 -17.79 8.10
C ASP A 264 8.47 -17.22 7.21
N GLY A 265 7.84 -16.12 7.66
CA GLY A 265 6.78 -15.49 6.88
C GLY A 265 6.22 -14.21 7.49
N GLY A 266 5.08 -13.76 7.02
CA GLY A 266 4.31 -12.70 7.65
C GLY A 266 4.09 -13.00 9.13
N SER A 267 3.60 -14.20 9.45
CA SER A 267 3.77 -14.86 10.76
C SER A 267 4.52 -16.18 10.56
N GLY A 268 5.31 -16.58 11.53
CA GLY A 268 6.14 -17.78 11.46
C GLY A 268 5.35 -19.07 11.60
N GLY A 269 5.77 -20.15 10.92
CA GLY A 269 5.24 -21.48 11.09
C GLY A 269 5.71 -22.16 12.36
N GLY A 270 4.92 -23.13 12.90
CA GLY A 270 5.27 -23.93 14.06
C GLY A 270 6.35 -24.98 13.76
N GLY A 271 7.20 -25.24 14.75
CA GLY A 271 8.23 -26.28 14.70
C GLY A 271 7.65 -27.69 14.79
N GLY A 272 8.33 -28.67 14.21
CA GLY A 272 7.98 -30.09 14.30
C GLY A 272 8.44 -30.74 15.61
N SER A 273 7.83 -31.84 15.99
CA SER A 273 8.28 -32.66 17.13
C SER A 273 9.81 -32.94 17.06
N TYR A 274 10.40 -33.35 18.16
CA TYR A 274 11.84 -33.48 18.39
C TYR A 274 12.60 -32.14 18.43
N GLY A 275 11.99 -31.15 19.01
CA GLY A 275 12.62 -29.85 19.24
C GLY A 275 12.87 -29.03 18.00
N GLY A 276 12.05 -29.21 16.97
CA GLY A 276 12.14 -28.41 15.76
C GLY A 276 11.89 -26.93 16.06
N PRO A 277 12.77 -26.02 15.60
CA PRO A 277 12.59 -24.59 15.82
C PRO A 277 11.41 -24.06 15.01
N ALA A 278 10.77 -23.06 15.57
CA ALA A 278 9.74 -22.29 14.88
C ALA A 278 10.32 -21.38 13.80
N GLY A 279 9.48 -20.98 12.87
CA GLY A 279 9.78 -19.91 11.92
C GLY A 279 9.58 -18.52 12.53
N SER A 280 10.33 -17.55 12.01
CA SER A 280 10.23 -16.14 12.39
C SER A 280 9.07 -15.44 11.71
N GLY A 281 8.37 -14.61 12.47
CA GLY A 281 7.39 -13.66 11.92
C GLY A 281 8.02 -12.40 11.34
N ASN A 282 7.20 -11.51 10.81
CA ASN A 282 7.62 -10.25 10.21
C ASN A 282 8.78 -10.39 9.20
N THR A 283 8.73 -11.43 8.39
CA THR A 283 9.74 -11.74 7.37
C THR A 283 9.13 -11.66 5.96
N PRO A 284 9.66 -10.80 5.06
CA PRO A 284 10.74 -9.84 5.30
C PRO A 284 10.37 -8.75 6.33
N PRO A 285 11.35 -8.17 7.02
CA PRO A 285 11.10 -7.14 8.04
C PRO A 285 10.35 -5.94 7.49
N SER A 286 9.40 -5.44 8.25
CA SER A 286 8.62 -4.26 7.91
C SER A 286 8.54 -3.32 9.12
N PRO A 287 8.56 -1.98 8.91
CA PRO A 287 8.40 -1.01 10.00
C PRO A 287 7.13 -1.18 10.82
N CYS A 288 6.04 -1.63 10.15
CA CYS A 288 4.83 -2.08 10.84
C CYS A 288 4.88 -3.61 10.84
N GLU A 289 5.00 -4.18 12.00
CA GLU A 289 5.08 -5.63 12.18
C GLU A 289 3.91 -6.34 11.49
N GLN A 290 4.20 -7.42 10.76
CA GLN A 290 3.21 -8.13 9.96
C GLN A 290 2.62 -9.35 10.68
N GLY A 291 3.31 -9.83 11.72
CA GLY A 291 2.92 -11.00 12.50
C GLY A 291 4.07 -11.47 13.40
N LYS A 292 3.78 -12.46 14.22
CA LYS A 292 4.64 -13.00 15.27
C LYS A 292 5.27 -14.33 14.90
N ASP A 293 6.28 -14.74 15.68
CA ASP A 293 6.96 -16.01 15.52
C ASP A 293 6.05 -17.19 15.83
N GLY A 294 6.36 -18.35 15.28
CA GLY A 294 5.78 -19.62 15.69
C GLY A 294 6.28 -20.07 17.06
N GLY A 295 5.73 -21.17 17.57
CA GLY A 295 6.20 -21.91 18.73
C GLY A 295 7.05 -23.12 18.32
N ASP A 296 8.06 -23.45 19.13
CA ASP A 296 8.92 -24.60 18.87
C ASP A 296 8.16 -25.93 19.07
N GLY A 297 8.59 -26.95 18.36
CA GLY A 297 8.17 -28.31 18.60
C GLY A 297 8.67 -28.84 19.95
N HIS A 298 7.86 -29.68 20.61
CA HIS A 298 8.30 -30.35 21.82
C HIS A 298 9.48 -31.32 21.57
N PRO A 299 10.46 -31.44 22.46
CA PRO A 299 11.60 -32.33 22.26
C PRO A 299 11.28 -33.81 22.02
N SER A 300 10.05 -34.25 22.31
CA SER A 300 9.63 -35.63 22.12
C SER A 300 8.49 -35.77 21.08
N CYS A 301 7.36 -35.06 21.21
CA CYS A 301 6.15 -35.55 20.55
C CYS A 301 5.09 -34.52 20.09
N GLY A 302 5.05 -33.29 20.59
CA GLY A 302 4.08 -32.28 20.17
C GLY A 302 4.64 -31.33 19.09
N GLY A 303 3.87 -31.01 18.09
CA GLY A 303 4.22 -29.93 17.15
C GLY A 303 3.94 -28.57 17.77
N GLY A 304 4.71 -27.54 17.41
CA GLY A 304 4.47 -26.15 17.80
C GLY A 304 3.28 -25.55 17.06
N GLY A 305 2.56 -24.64 17.72
CA GLY A 305 1.57 -23.77 17.08
C GLY A 305 2.29 -22.68 16.28
N ALA A 306 1.64 -22.16 15.27
CA ALA A 306 2.22 -21.09 14.45
C ALA A 306 1.86 -19.71 14.99
N GLY A 307 2.63 -18.68 14.59
CA GLY A 307 2.34 -17.29 14.94
C GLY A 307 1.09 -16.75 14.25
N GLY A 308 0.38 -15.90 14.96
CA GLY A 308 -0.66 -15.02 14.42
C GLY A 308 -0.14 -13.58 14.30
N HIS A 309 -1.04 -12.65 13.96
CA HIS A 309 -0.60 -11.25 13.83
C HIS A 309 -0.27 -10.61 15.19
N THR A 310 -1.02 -10.90 16.26
CA THR A 310 -0.83 -10.26 17.57
C THR A 310 -0.09 -11.13 18.58
N ALA A 311 -0.20 -12.45 18.46
CA ALA A 311 0.38 -13.40 19.39
C ALA A 311 1.31 -14.39 18.70
N ALA A 312 2.40 -14.76 19.37
CA ALA A 312 3.26 -15.86 18.96
C ALA A 312 2.52 -17.19 19.14
N GLY A 313 2.93 -18.20 18.38
CA GLY A 313 2.45 -19.56 18.60
C GLY A 313 3.00 -20.15 19.89
N GLU A 314 2.25 -21.04 20.54
CA GLU A 314 2.71 -21.80 21.68
C GLU A 314 3.62 -22.95 21.26
N ALA A 315 4.65 -23.22 22.07
CA ALA A 315 5.46 -24.43 21.88
C ALA A 315 4.60 -25.68 22.11
N GLY A 316 5.00 -26.80 21.50
CA GLY A 316 4.43 -28.11 21.82
C GLY A 316 4.58 -28.41 23.30
N ALA A 317 3.55 -29.00 23.92
CA ALA A 317 3.47 -29.11 25.40
C ALA A 317 4.29 -30.25 26.00
N THR A 318 4.58 -30.09 27.26
CA THR A 318 5.44 -30.84 28.20
C THR A 318 5.14 -32.33 28.40
N PRO A 319 6.09 -33.08 29.04
CA PRO A 319 6.01 -34.55 29.23
C PRO A 319 4.71 -35.03 29.89
N GLY A 320 4.10 -36.04 29.29
CA GLY A 320 2.88 -36.67 29.76
C GLY A 320 1.63 -36.38 28.95
N ALA A 321 1.60 -35.29 28.17
CA ALA A 321 0.42 -34.91 27.40
C ALA A 321 0.62 -34.86 25.87
N CYS A 322 1.86 -34.88 25.35
CA CYS A 322 2.15 -34.82 23.88
C CYS A 322 1.18 -33.95 23.06
N ARG A 323 0.81 -32.79 23.61
CA ARG A 323 -0.16 -31.88 23.03
C ARG A 323 0.51 -30.96 22.01
N GLY A 324 -0.18 -30.65 20.92
CA GLY A 324 0.20 -29.59 20.00
C GLY A 324 0.10 -28.22 20.65
N GLY A 325 1.02 -27.31 20.34
CA GLY A 325 0.96 -25.91 20.73
C GLY A 325 -0.23 -25.20 20.07
N ALA A 326 -0.87 -24.29 20.77
CA ALA A 326 -1.93 -23.45 20.16
C ALA A 326 -1.35 -22.43 19.18
N GLY A 327 -2.09 -22.13 18.13
CA GLY A 327 -1.79 -21.05 17.20
C GLY A 327 -1.98 -19.70 17.86
N GLY A 328 -1.13 -18.74 17.50
CA GLY A 328 -1.21 -17.36 17.96
C GLY A 328 -2.41 -16.62 17.38
N ASP A 329 -2.98 -15.72 18.16
CA ASP A 329 -4.15 -14.95 17.74
C ASP A 329 -3.80 -13.89 16.68
N GLY A 330 -4.76 -13.68 15.78
CA GLY A 330 -4.78 -12.58 14.82
C GLY A 330 -5.36 -11.30 15.41
N THR A 331 -5.58 -10.32 14.57
CA THR A 331 -6.11 -9.00 14.98
C THR A 331 -7.57 -8.87 14.65
N VAL A 332 -8.36 -8.49 15.65
CA VAL A 332 -9.75 -8.07 15.48
C VAL A 332 -9.79 -6.67 14.85
N ASN A 333 -10.57 -6.51 13.79
CA ASN A 333 -10.64 -5.26 13.04
C ASN A 333 -12.06 -4.90 12.63
N GLY A 334 -12.37 -3.59 12.66
CA GLY A 334 -13.66 -3.02 12.32
C GLY A 334 -13.72 -2.33 10.95
N ILE A 335 -12.82 -2.65 10.01
CA ILE A 335 -12.78 -1.97 8.70
C ILE A 335 -14.02 -2.21 7.84
N ARG A 336 -14.69 -3.36 8.02
CA ARG A 336 -15.88 -3.72 7.24
C ARG A 336 -17.15 -3.02 7.73
N GLY A 337 -17.14 -2.50 8.97
CA GLY A 337 -18.32 -1.91 9.58
C GLY A 337 -19.45 -2.91 9.90
N THR A 338 -20.41 -2.47 10.71
CA THR A 338 -21.59 -3.28 11.03
C THR A 338 -22.44 -3.57 9.78
N PRO A 339 -23.03 -4.77 9.61
CA PRO A 339 -23.07 -5.88 10.58
C PRO A 339 -21.88 -6.84 10.51
N PHE A 340 -20.82 -6.55 9.75
CA PHE A 340 -19.71 -7.47 9.47
C PHE A 340 -18.58 -7.42 10.50
N ASP A 341 -18.55 -6.43 11.38
CA ASP A 341 -17.53 -6.25 12.40
C ASP A 341 -18.01 -6.60 13.80
N PRO A 342 -17.09 -6.97 14.70
CA PRO A 342 -15.66 -7.15 14.49
C PRO A 342 -15.28 -8.51 13.90
N VAL A 343 -14.29 -8.55 13.00
CA VAL A 343 -13.73 -9.79 12.43
C VAL A 343 -12.23 -9.85 12.73
N ALA A 344 -11.78 -11.02 13.18
CA ALA A 344 -10.36 -11.29 13.36
C ALA A 344 -9.73 -11.84 12.06
N TYR A 345 -8.48 -11.46 11.78
CA TYR A 345 -7.71 -11.89 10.62
C TYR A 345 -6.31 -12.35 11.03
N SER A 346 -5.70 -13.21 10.24
CA SER A 346 -4.32 -13.65 10.39
C SER A 346 -4.04 -14.41 11.69
N GLY A 347 -4.89 -15.38 12.05
CA GLY A 347 -4.62 -16.33 13.12
C GLY A 347 -3.69 -17.44 12.67
N GLY A 348 -2.78 -17.90 13.56
CA GLY A 348 -1.89 -19.03 13.32
C GLY A 348 -2.59 -20.38 13.46
N GLY A 349 -2.14 -21.40 12.73
CA GLY A 349 -2.60 -22.78 12.88
C GLY A 349 -2.05 -23.46 14.13
N GLY A 350 -2.84 -24.36 14.75
CA GLY A 350 -2.42 -25.19 15.85
C GLY A 350 -1.45 -26.29 15.42
N GLY A 351 -0.50 -26.65 16.27
CA GLY A 351 0.39 -27.79 16.09
C GLY A 351 -0.35 -29.12 16.28
N ALA A 352 0.14 -30.20 15.68
CA ALA A 352 -0.43 -31.53 15.89
C ALA A 352 -0.08 -32.08 17.26
N GLY A 353 -1.02 -32.85 17.85
CA GLY A 353 -0.82 -33.61 19.07
C GLY A 353 -0.81 -35.10 18.83
N TYR A 354 -0.07 -35.85 19.65
CA TYR A 354 -0.01 -37.30 19.56
C TYR A 354 -0.90 -37.97 20.63
N GLN A 355 -0.96 -37.40 21.83
CA GLN A 355 -1.76 -37.93 22.95
C GLN A 355 -2.80 -36.91 23.40
N ALA A 356 -3.75 -37.33 24.26
CA ALA A 356 -4.69 -36.44 24.90
C ALA A 356 -3.97 -35.30 25.66
N PRO A 357 -4.45 -34.05 25.59
CA PRO A 357 -5.72 -33.61 25.03
C PRO A 357 -5.76 -33.40 23.51
N GLY A 358 -4.68 -33.69 22.73
CA GLY A 358 -4.74 -33.68 21.28
C GLY A 358 -4.00 -32.52 20.64
N GLY A 359 -4.46 -32.12 19.45
CA GLY A 359 -3.89 -31.00 18.69
C GLY A 359 -4.11 -29.66 19.39
N GLY A 360 -3.26 -28.69 19.12
CA GLY A 360 -3.43 -27.31 19.55
C GLY A 360 -4.60 -26.64 18.83
N ALA A 361 -5.31 -25.77 19.54
CA ALA A 361 -6.35 -24.95 18.92
C ALA A 361 -5.73 -23.95 17.92
N GLY A 362 -6.44 -23.62 16.84
CA GLY A 362 -6.06 -22.52 15.97
C GLY A 362 -6.30 -21.16 16.64
N GLY A 363 -5.47 -20.19 16.32
CA GLY A 363 -5.60 -18.82 16.81
C GLY A 363 -6.84 -18.11 16.26
N ALA A 364 -7.41 -17.21 17.03
CA ALA A 364 -8.48 -16.33 16.53
C ALA A 364 -8.05 -15.58 15.27
N GLY A 365 -8.94 -15.48 14.29
CA GLY A 365 -8.57 -14.91 12.98
C GLY A 365 -8.41 -15.96 11.90
N GLY A 366 -9.05 -17.12 12.10
CA GLY A 366 -9.16 -18.17 11.12
C GLY A 366 -8.03 -19.19 11.13
N GLY A 367 -7.26 -19.28 12.23
CA GLY A 367 -6.32 -20.38 12.42
C GLY A 367 -7.03 -21.73 12.48
N GLY A 368 -6.52 -22.74 11.77
CA GLY A 368 -7.02 -24.10 11.79
C GLY A 368 -6.48 -24.88 12.98
N ASP A 369 -7.29 -25.76 13.56
CA ASP A 369 -6.89 -26.63 14.66
C ASP A 369 -5.90 -27.69 14.21
N GLY A 370 -4.95 -28.01 15.03
CA GLY A 370 -4.02 -29.12 14.84
C GLY A 370 -4.73 -30.48 14.94
N GLY A 371 -4.28 -31.43 14.16
CA GLY A 371 -4.76 -32.79 14.19
C GLY A 371 -4.37 -33.53 15.46
N ALA A 372 -5.23 -34.46 15.91
CA ALA A 372 -4.99 -35.30 17.07
C ALA A 372 -5.03 -36.75 16.68
N ARG A 373 -4.36 -37.60 17.47
CA ARG A 373 -4.36 -39.02 17.26
C ARG A 373 -5.07 -39.82 18.34
N THR A 374 -5.00 -39.39 19.57
CA THR A 374 -5.67 -39.98 20.72
C THR A 374 -6.40 -38.90 21.51
N PRO A 375 -7.54 -39.18 22.19
CA PRO A 375 -8.20 -40.46 22.27
C PRO A 375 -8.91 -40.92 20.99
N SER A 376 -9.15 -39.99 20.04
CA SER A 376 -9.73 -40.32 18.72
C SER A 376 -8.91 -39.63 17.62
N LEU A 377 -8.82 -40.29 16.47
CA LEU A 377 -8.17 -39.71 15.29
C LEU A 377 -8.99 -38.54 14.77
N SER A 378 -8.40 -37.34 14.73
CA SER A 378 -8.97 -36.15 14.09
C SER A 378 -7.98 -35.52 13.13
N ASN A 379 -8.41 -35.18 11.94
CA ASN A 379 -7.60 -34.41 11.00
C ASN A 379 -7.51 -32.95 11.47
N ALA A 380 -6.43 -32.29 11.08
CA ALA A 380 -6.32 -30.86 11.22
C ALA A 380 -7.39 -30.13 10.39
N THR A 381 -7.70 -28.92 10.78
CA THR A 381 -8.64 -28.07 10.04
C THR A 381 -7.91 -27.03 9.20
N ALA A 382 -8.50 -26.65 8.08
CA ALA A 382 -7.93 -25.64 7.20
C ALA A 382 -8.03 -24.24 7.81
N GLY A 383 -7.14 -23.37 7.39
CA GLY A 383 -7.23 -21.95 7.65
C GLY A 383 -8.53 -21.37 7.11
N GLY A 384 -9.11 -20.42 7.82
CA GLY A 384 -10.39 -19.78 7.51
C GLY A 384 -10.36 -19.08 6.14
N THR A 385 -11.44 -19.18 5.40
CA THR A 385 -11.57 -18.54 4.08
C THR A 385 -11.51 -17.02 4.19
N ASN A 386 -10.70 -16.40 3.37
CA ASN A 386 -10.53 -14.93 3.31
C ASN A 386 -10.16 -14.28 4.66
N SER A 387 -9.44 -15.01 5.49
CA SER A 387 -8.93 -14.53 6.78
C SER A 387 -7.41 -14.49 6.84
N GLY A 388 -6.71 -15.15 5.91
CA GLY A 388 -5.28 -15.38 5.98
C GLY A 388 -4.87 -16.32 7.12
N GLY A 389 -5.78 -17.14 7.65
CA GLY A 389 -5.48 -18.05 8.74
C GLY A 389 -4.54 -19.18 8.31
N GLY A 390 -3.63 -19.60 9.18
CA GLY A 390 -2.76 -20.75 8.95
C GLY A 390 -3.49 -22.09 9.08
N GLY A 391 -3.05 -23.11 8.37
CA GLY A 391 -3.60 -24.49 8.48
C GLY A 391 -3.02 -25.26 9.67
N GLY A 392 -3.81 -26.16 10.26
CA GLY A 392 -3.35 -27.01 11.36
C GLY A 392 -2.33 -28.08 10.92
N GLY A 393 -1.41 -28.43 11.82
CA GLY A 393 -0.43 -29.51 11.61
C GLY A 393 -1.04 -30.90 11.73
N GLY A 394 -0.49 -31.89 11.02
CA GLY A 394 -0.87 -33.30 11.05
C GLY A 394 0.08 -34.18 11.83
N SER A 395 -0.35 -35.39 12.22
CA SER A 395 0.44 -36.36 12.96
C SER A 395 0.47 -37.72 12.26
N LYS A 396 1.50 -38.54 12.56
CA LYS A 396 1.63 -39.90 12.01
C LYS A 396 1.90 -40.94 13.10
N ALA A 397 1.63 -42.23 12.79
CA ALA A 397 1.78 -43.35 13.70
C ALA A 397 3.21 -43.54 14.20
N HIS A 398 3.37 -43.84 15.48
CA HIS A 398 4.62 -44.31 16.05
C HIS A 398 4.51 -45.80 16.35
N PRO A 399 5.54 -46.64 15.99
CA PRO A 399 5.48 -48.09 16.18
C PRO A 399 5.30 -48.56 17.64
N SER A 400 5.87 -47.85 18.61
CA SER A 400 5.82 -48.19 20.03
C SER A 400 4.56 -47.75 20.79
N HIS A 401 3.68 -47.02 20.13
CA HIS A 401 2.41 -46.58 20.73
C HIS A 401 1.25 -46.89 19.75
N PRO A 402 0.63 -48.07 19.84
CA PRO A 402 -0.44 -48.48 18.96
C PRO A 402 -1.61 -47.50 19.10
N ALA A 403 -1.99 -46.92 17.99
CA ALA A 403 -3.19 -46.12 17.87
C ALA A 403 -4.43 -47.02 17.93
N PRO A 404 -5.63 -46.45 18.20
CA PRO A 404 -6.87 -47.17 18.02
C PRO A 404 -7.03 -47.79 16.62
N VAL A 405 -6.31 -47.23 15.61
CA VAL A 405 -6.26 -47.78 14.24
C VAL A 405 -4.78 -47.84 13.81
N PRO A 406 -4.23 -49.04 13.60
CA PRO A 406 -2.85 -49.21 13.11
C PRO A 406 -2.63 -48.51 11.79
N GLY A 407 -1.54 -47.70 11.68
CA GLY A 407 -1.15 -47.01 10.47
C GLY A 407 -1.91 -45.71 10.15
N ALA A 408 -2.97 -45.37 10.90
CA ALA A 408 -3.72 -44.13 10.69
C ALA A 408 -2.87 -42.89 10.97
N ALA A 409 -2.96 -41.90 10.09
CA ALA A 409 -2.36 -40.59 10.20
C ALA A 409 -3.44 -39.53 10.31
N SER A 410 -3.22 -38.53 11.14
CA SER A 410 -3.98 -37.28 11.10
C SER A 410 -3.41 -36.39 9.99
N LEU A 411 -4.22 -35.98 9.05
CA LEU A 411 -3.79 -35.15 7.94
C LEU A 411 -3.58 -33.71 8.38
N ALA A 412 -2.54 -33.08 7.87
CA ALA A 412 -2.36 -31.65 7.95
C ALA A 412 -3.36 -30.92 7.03
N ALA A 413 -3.51 -29.62 7.26
CA ALA A 413 -4.47 -28.84 6.51
C ALA A 413 -3.85 -27.60 5.84
N ALA A 414 -4.48 -27.13 4.77
CA ALA A 414 -4.02 -25.96 4.02
C ALA A 414 -4.30 -24.67 4.79
N GLY A 415 -3.50 -23.65 4.55
CA GLY A 415 -3.79 -22.28 4.98
C GLY A 415 -4.96 -21.67 4.20
N GLY A 416 -5.60 -20.69 4.77
CA GLY A 416 -6.69 -19.93 4.14
C GLY A 416 -6.15 -18.81 3.22
N PRO A 417 -6.89 -18.46 2.17
CA PRO A 417 -6.53 -17.30 1.34
C PRO A 417 -6.64 -16.00 2.14
N GLY A 418 -5.87 -15.00 1.68
CA GLY A 418 -5.91 -13.65 2.22
C GLY A 418 -7.14 -12.85 1.78
N ILE A 419 -7.11 -11.56 2.09
CA ILE A 419 -8.15 -10.60 1.73
C ILE A 419 -7.54 -9.20 1.62
N VAL A 420 -8.08 -8.37 0.73
CA VAL A 420 -7.78 -6.93 0.69
C VAL A 420 -9.09 -6.16 0.84
N ILE A 421 -9.10 -5.20 1.77
CA ILE A 421 -10.27 -4.36 2.04
C ILE A 421 -9.83 -2.90 1.97
N ILE A 422 -10.58 -2.09 1.22
CA ILE A 422 -10.35 -0.66 1.06
C ILE A 422 -11.62 0.07 1.49
N ARG A 423 -11.49 1.04 2.40
CA ARG A 423 -12.61 1.84 2.89
C ARG A 423 -12.38 3.31 2.58
N ARG A 424 -13.34 3.95 1.95
CA ARG A 424 -13.32 5.36 1.55
C ARG A 424 -14.63 6.07 1.87
N LEU A 425 -14.63 7.39 1.84
CA LEU A 425 -15.88 8.16 1.82
C LEU A 425 -16.63 7.91 0.52
N THR A 426 -17.93 7.67 0.61
CA THR A 426 -18.80 7.42 -0.55
C THR A 426 -18.78 8.58 -1.56
N ALA A 427 -18.79 9.83 -1.05
CA ALA A 427 -18.79 11.03 -1.86
C ALA A 427 -17.51 11.24 -2.72
N CYS A 428 -16.41 10.53 -2.41
CA CYS A 428 -15.12 10.74 -3.09
C CYS A 428 -15.02 10.05 -4.45
N SER A 429 -15.76 8.96 -4.69
CA SER A 429 -15.66 8.17 -5.93
C SER A 429 -16.93 7.33 -6.13
N THR A 430 -17.19 6.96 -7.37
CA THR A 430 -18.27 6.04 -7.81
C THR A 430 -17.74 4.65 -8.17
N SER A 431 -16.49 4.33 -7.78
CA SER A 431 -15.87 3.03 -8.07
C SER A 431 -16.72 1.86 -7.57
N THR A 432 -16.86 0.83 -8.40
CA THR A 432 -17.56 -0.43 -8.11
C THR A 432 -16.60 -1.63 -8.07
N SER A 433 -15.29 -1.39 -7.95
CA SER A 433 -14.26 -2.44 -7.95
C SER A 433 -14.38 -3.35 -6.73
N GLY A 434 -14.21 -4.66 -6.93
CA GLY A 434 -14.40 -5.67 -5.88
C GLY A 434 -15.86 -5.85 -5.49
N THR A 435 -16.11 -6.51 -4.35
CA THR A 435 -17.44 -6.55 -3.74
C THR A 435 -17.65 -5.28 -2.93
N VAL A 436 -18.69 -4.51 -3.27
CA VAL A 436 -18.96 -3.20 -2.67
C VAL A 436 -20.07 -3.30 -1.63
N THR A 437 -19.79 -2.74 -0.45
CA THR A 437 -20.79 -2.55 0.61
C THR A 437 -20.70 -1.12 1.15
N THR A 438 -21.75 -0.64 1.81
CA THR A 438 -21.79 0.69 2.43
C THR A 438 -21.94 0.57 3.94
N CYS A 439 -21.29 1.46 4.67
CA CYS A 439 -21.43 1.58 6.12
C CYS A 439 -21.42 3.08 6.49
N GLY A 440 -22.59 3.61 6.80
CA GLY A 440 -22.76 5.04 7.03
C GLY A 440 -22.38 5.87 5.79
N SER A 441 -21.47 6.83 5.96
CA SER A 441 -20.95 7.65 4.87
C SER A 441 -19.83 6.99 4.06
N ASP A 442 -19.46 5.76 4.38
CA ASP A 442 -18.31 5.08 3.76
C ASP A 442 -18.75 3.98 2.79
N THR A 443 -17.96 3.81 1.75
CA THR A 443 -18.00 2.67 0.82
C THR A 443 -16.80 1.77 1.09
N ILE A 444 -17.06 0.47 1.14
CA ILE A 444 -16.08 -0.57 1.45
C ILE A 444 -15.96 -1.48 0.23
N HIS A 445 -14.74 -1.63 -0.26
CA HIS A 445 -14.38 -2.50 -1.38
C HIS A 445 -13.65 -3.72 -0.83
N THR A 446 -14.20 -4.91 -1.03
CA THR A 446 -13.63 -6.17 -0.56
C THR A 446 -13.15 -7.00 -1.75
N PHE A 447 -11.90 -7.41 -1.73
CA PHE A 447 -11.27 -8.28 -2.72
C PHE A 447 -10.93 -9.61 -2.08
N THR A 448 -11.54 -10.68 -2.54
CA THR A 448 -11.26 -12.08 -2.16
C THR A 448 -10.48 -12.83 -3.24
N GLY A 449 -10.11 -12.14 -4.30
CA GLY A 449 -9.28 -12.58 -5.42
C GLY A 449 -8.56 -11.40 -6.04
N THR A 450 -7.58 -11.67 -6.89
CA THR A 450 -6.82 -10.65 -7.61
C THR A 450 -7.73 -9.82 -8.50
N GLY A 451 -7.53 -8.51 -8.53
CA GLY A 451 -8.35 -7.57 -9.28
C GLY A 451 -7.71 -6.19 -9.37
N THR A 452 -8.52 -5.18 -9.61
CA THR A 452 -8.07 -3.80 -9.69
C THR A 452 -9.00 -2.89 -8.89
N PHE A 453 -8.44 -1.92 -8.19
CA PHE A 453 -9.18 -0.84 -7.56
C PHE A 453 -9.11 0.39 -8.47
N VAL A 454 -10.24 0.77 -9.04
CA VAL A 454 -10.38 2.00 -9.85
C VAL A 454 -10.69 3.14 -8.90
N VAL A 455 -9.85 4.17 -8.89
CA VAL A 455 -9.91 5.30 -7.95
C VAL A 455 -10.86 6.40 -8.44
#